data_d4767b2ece4ecc8e7a3dc21a3acccb3c
#
_entry.id   d4767b2ece4ecc8e7a3dc21a3acccb3c
#
_cell.length_a   1.000
_cell.length_b   1.000
_cell.length_c   1.000
_cell.angle_alpha   90.00
_cell.angle_beta   90.00
_cell.angle_gamma   90.00
#
_symmetry.space_group_name_H-M   'P 1'
#
loop_
_entity.id
_entity.type
_entity.pdbx_description
1 polymer ?
#
loop_
_entity_poly.entity_id
_entity_poly.type
_entity_poly.pdbx_seq_one_letter_code
_entity_poly.pdbx_strand_id
1 'polypeptide(L)'
;MIKFRKSIIVFITLMVHVLPGLGQNNESSGEGFSDPTRYVTRSTMYGVGFTNVFDTYLSPQEYKGIDFRISRETMRMTKLFDGNVSVQNFFQADLGYTHNRADNNNAFSGLVNWNYGLHYQFRLTDNFKLLAGGVFDLNGGFVYNLRNGNNPASARAYVNLDASGMAIWHLKIKRYPVVLRYQVNLPVIGLMFSPHYGQSYYEIFSLGNASGVVRFTSIHNQPSLRQMLSVDLPIGDTKMRFSYLADLQQSNVNKIKTHTYSHVFMVGFVKNLFRVSNKQATSLPPAVQAY
;
A
#
# COMPACT_ATOMS: atom_id res chain seq x y z
N MET A 1 -8.03 33.51 -3.63
CA MET A 1 -8.22 32.50 -2.55
C MET A 1 -9.25 31.40 -2.87
N ILE A 2 -10.18 31.58 -3.79
CA ILE A 2 -11.28 30.60 -4.09
C ILE A 2 -10.89 29.58 -5.19
N LYS A 3 -9.93 29.88 -6.08
CA LYS A 3 -9.53 28.98 -7.17
C LYS A 3 -8.76 27.72 -6.73
N PHE A 4 -7.98 27.78 -5.67
CA PHE A 4 -7.18 26.65 -5.19
C PHE A 4 -8.03 25.57 -4.48
N ARG A 5 -9.08 26.00 -3.75
CA ARG A 5 -10.02 25.06 -3.09
C ARG A 5 -10.80 24.19 -4.08
N LYS A 6 -11.18 24.77 -5.23
CA LYS A 6 -11.92 24.04 -6.28
C LYS A 6 -11.04 23.00 -6.98
N SER A 7 -9.74 23.25 -7.15
CA SER A 7 -8.83 22.32 -7.82
C SER A 7 -8.54 21.06 -6.98
N ILE A 8 -8.43 21.18 -5.66
CA ILE A 8 -8.20 20.02 -4.77
C ILE A 8 -9.46 19.15 -4.68
N ILE A 9 -10.65 19.77 -4.61
CA ILE A 9 -11.91 19.03 -4.58
C ILE A 9 -12.16 18.32 -5.91
N VAL A 10 -11.85 18.97 -7.04
CA VAL A 10 -11.96 18.37 -8.38
C VAL A 10 -10.98 17.19 -8.53
N PHE A 11 -9.76 17.27 -7.98
CA PHE A 11 -8.79 16.18 -8.05
C PHE A 11 -9.22 14.96 -7.21
N ILE A 12 -9.77 15.19 -6.01
CA ILE A 12 -10.33 14.12 -5.16
C ILE A 12 -11.59 13.52 -5.79
N THR A 13 -12.47 14.35 -6.38
CA THR A 13 -13.68 13.88 -7.04
C THR A 13 -13.37 13.12 -8.34
N LEU A 14 -12.35 13.52 -9.10
CA LEU A 14 -11.90 12.79 -10.30
C LEU A 14 -11.32 11.41 -9.94
N MET A 15 -10.61 11.29 -8.82
CA MET A 15 -10.07 10.00 -8.36
C MET A 15 -11.17 8.99 -7.95
N VAL A 16 -12.30 9.47 -7.44
CA VAL A 16 -13.43 8.61 -7.04
C VAL A 16 -14.24 8.13 -8.25
N HIS A 17 -14.25 8.86 -9.39
CA HIS A 17 -15.05 8.54 -10.58
C HIS A 17 -14.32 7.72 -11.66
N VAL A 18 -13.00 7.54 -11.57
CA VAL A 18 -12.21 6.75 -12.54
C VAL A 18 -12.30 5.22 -12.30
N LEU A 19 -12.96 4.77 -11.24
CA LEU A 19 -12.94 3.36 -10.81
C LEU A 19 -14.10 2.44 -11.28
N PRO A 20 -15.11 2.82 -12.05
CA PRO A 20 -16.06 1.85 -12.59
C PRO A 20 -16.08 1.64 -14.12
N GLY A 21 -15.22 2.28 -14.91
CA GLY A 21 -15.45 2.45 -16.35
C GLY A 21 -14.69 1.58 -17.35
N LEU A 22 -13.88 0.62 -16.94
CA LEU A 22 -13.14 -0.25 -17.88
C LEU A 22 -13.62 -1.70 -17.77
N GLY A 23 -14.60 -2.05 -18.59
CA GLY A 23 -14.94 -3.47 -18.76
C GLY A 23 -16.38 -3.77 -19.13
N GLN A 24 -16.88 -3.23 -20.22
CA GLN A 24 -17.96 -3.85 -20.97
C GLN A 24 -17.47 -4.18 -22.37
N ASN A 25 -17.14 -5.44 -22.61
CA ASN A 25 -17.26 -6.04 -23.92
C ASN A 25 -18.09 -7.32 -23.77
N ASN A 26 -19.21 -7.31 -24.46
CA ASN A 26 -20.08 -8.46 -24.67
C ASN A 26 -19.33 -9.48 -25.52
N GLU A 27 -19.09 -10.68 -25.00
CA GLU A 27 -18.95 -11.86 -25.82
C GLU A 27 -19.65 -13.04 -25.16
N SER A 28 -20.43 -13.69 -25.97
CA SER A 28 -21.38 -14.75 -25.68
C SER A 28 -20.72 -16.12 -25.53
N SER A 29 -21.37 -16.94 -24.72
CA SER A 29 -21.45 -18.41 -24.76
C SER A 29 -20.25 -19.27 -24.41
N GLY A 30 -20.38 -20.03 -23.31
CA GLY A 30 -19.77 -21.36 -23.12
C GLY A 30 -18.37 -21.45 -22.52
N GLU A 31 -17.55 -20.41 -22.60
CA GLU A 31 -16.13 -20.42 -22.15
C GLU A 31 -15.91 -19.88 -20.73
N GLY A 32 -16.95 -19.74 -19.95
CA GLY A 32 -16.96 -18.98 -18.71
C GLY A 32 -16.03 -19.47 -17.59
N PHE A 33 -15.61 -20.71 -17.61
CA PHE A 33 -14.84 -21.31 -16.51
C PHE A 33 -13.33 -21.40 -16.76
N SER A 34 -12.87 -21.20 -17.97
CA SER A 34 -11.44 -21.27 -18.33
C SER A 34 -10.72 -19.93 -18.30
N ASP A 35 -11.44 -18.79 -18.21
CA ASP A 35 -10.83 -17.45 -18.24
C ASP A 35 -10.23 -17.09 -16.86
N PRO A 36 -8.88 -17.10 -16.72
CA PRO A 36 -8.20 -16.79 -15.46
C PRO A 36 -8.43 -15.34 -15.00
N THR A 37 -8.87 -14.43 -15.88
CA THR A 37 -9.13 -13.03 -15.54
C THR A 37 -10.37 -12.83 -14.67
N ARG A 38 -11.22 -13.85 -14.57
CA ARG A 38 -12.44 -13.83 -13.74
C ARG A 38 -12.16 -14.16 -12.27
N TYR A 39 -11.00 -14.73 -11.97
CA TYR A 39 -10.62 -15.04 -10.59
C TYR A 39 -9.98 -13.84 -9.91
N VAL A 40 -10.50 -13.52 -8.73
CA VAL A 40 -10.02 -12.41 -7.90
C VAL A 40 -9.69 -12.95 -6.52
N THR A 41 -8.44 -12.88 -6.14
CA THR A 41 -8.04 -13.18 -4.76
C THR A 41 -8.10 -11.89 -3.95
N ARG A 42 -8.82 -11.91 -2.84
CA ARG A 42 -8.96 -10.79 -1.91
C ARG A 42 -8.50 -11.21 -0.53
N SER A 43 -7.67 -10.40 0.10
CA SER A 43 -7.33 -10.55 1.52
C SER A 43 -7.66 -9.29 2.30
N THR A 44 -8.04 -9.48 3.56
CA THR A 44 -8.18 -8.41 4.55
C THR A 44 -7.42 -8.84 5.78
N MET A 45 -6.53 -7.99 6.28
CA MET A 45 -5.62 -8.29 7.39
C MET A 45 -5.66 -7.18 8.42
N TYR A 46 -5.49 -7.56 9.68
CA TYR A 46 -5.37 -6.69 10.83
C TYR A 46 -4.05 -6.98 11.51
N GLY A 47 -3.35 -5.96 11.93
CA GLY A 47 -2.03 -6.10 12.49
C GLY A 47 -1.74 -5.18 13.65
N VAL A 48 -0.76 -5.61 14.42
CA VAL A 48 -0.14 -4.83 15.49
C VAL A 48 1.36 -4.99 15.39
N GLY A 49 2.08 -3.92 15.71
CA GLY A 49 3.52 -3.92 15.62
C GLY A 49 4.16 -2.76 16.35
N PHE A 50 5.41 -2.54 16.03
CA PHE A 50 6.21 -1.46 16.58
C PHE A 50 6.57 -0.47 15.48
N THR A 51 6.54 0.81 15.83
CA THR A 51 6.95 1.89 14.94
C THR A 51 7.95 2.81 15.60
N ASN A 52 8.89 3.32 14.80
CA ASN A 52 9.82 4.38 15.17
C ASN A 52 9.60 5.55 14.21
N VAL A 53 9.20 6.68 14.76
CA VAL A 53 8.89 7.92 14.01
C VAL A 53 9.91 8.99 14.35
N PHE A 54 10.46 9.59 13.31
CA PHE A 54 11.36 10.74 13.40
C PHE A 54 10.93 11.80 12.41
N ASP A 55 10.87 13.05 12.85
CA ASP A 55 10.52 14.17 12.00
C ASP A 55 11.16 15.45 12.54
N THR A 56 12.21 15.93 11.87
CA THR A 56 12.93 17.14 12.28
C THR A 56 12.12 18.43 12.15
N TYR A 57 10.97 18.38 11.45
CA TYR A 57 10.01 19.48 11.45
C TYR A 57 9.32 19.65 12.81
N LEU A 58 9.04 18.52 13.49
CA LEU A 58 8.34 18.50 14.79
C LEU A 58 9.30 18.47 15.98
N SER A 59 10.35 17.65 15.90
CA SER A 59 11.27 17.39 17.01
C SER A 59 12.58 16.79 16.51
N PRO A 60 13.71 17.10 17.12
CA PRO A 60 14.98 16.42 16.84
C PRO A 60 15.08 15.04 17.52
N GLN A 61 14.03 14.54 18.14
CA GLN A 61 13.99 13.28 18.87
C GLN A 61 13.23 12.22 18.10
N GLU A 62 13.63 10.95 18.29
CA GLU A 62 12.88 9.77 17.84
C GLU A 62 11.77 9.43 18.82
N TYR A 63 10.65 8.96 18.29
CA TYR A 63 9.49 8.49 19.03
C TYR A 63 9.23 7.03 18.68
N LYS A 64 9.18 6.15 19.69
CA LYS A 64 8.98 4.70 19.52
C LYS A 64 7.70 4.26 20.22
N GLY A 65 6.98 3.33 19.62
CA GLY A 65 5.73 2.85 20.19
C GLY A 65 5.02 1.81 19.35
N ILE A 66 3.71 1.79 19.47
CA ILE A 66 2.84 0.78 18.89
C ILE A 66 2.26 1.28 17.57
N ASP A 67 2.13 0.36 16.60
CA ASP A 67 1.48 0.55 15.29
C ASP A 67 0.29 -0.42 15.19
N PHE A 68 -0.90 0.10 14.93
CA PHE A 68 -2.08 -0.66 14.56
C PHE A 68 -2.34 -0.48 13.08
N ARG A 69 -2.51 -1.60 12.35
CA ARG A 69 -2.63 -1.55 10.89
C ARG A 69 -3.79 -2.42 10.39
N ILE A 70 -4.51 -1.88 9.42
CA ILE A 70 -5.47 -2.62 8.62
C ILE A 70 -5.01 -2.58 7.16
N SER A 71 -5.12 -3.71 6.46
CA SER A 71 -4.82 -3.75 5.04
C SER A 71 -5.82 -4.59 4.27
N ARG A 72 -6.03 -4.21 3.02
CA ARG A 72 -6.86 -4.94 2.06
C ARG A 72 -6.13 -5.06 0.74
N GLU A 73 -6.03 -6.26 0.25
CA GLU A 73 -5.42 -6.57 -1.03
C GLU A 73 -6.42 -7.24 -1.97
N THR A 74 -6.31 -6.93 -3.24
CA THR A 74 -7.00 -7.63 -4.33
C THR A 74 -5.99 -7.92 -5.43
N MET A 75 -5.90 -9.18 -5.87
CA MET A 75 -5.11 -9.58 -7.03
C MET A 75 -5.98 -10.27 -8.07
N ARG A 76 -5.73 -9.97 -9.34
CA ARG A 76 -6.40 -10.62 -10.47
C ARG A 76 -5.46 -10.68 -11.66
N MET A 77 -5.68 -11.67 -12.53
CA MET A 77 -5.02 -11.73 -13.84
C MET A 77 -5.67 -10.75 -14.81
N THR A 78 -4.91 -10.34 -15.81
CA THR A 78 -5.38 -9.52 -16.94
C THR A 78 -5.20 -10.30 -18.25
N LYS A 79 -5.76 -9.78 -19.33
CA LYS A 79 -5.53 -10.31 -20.70
C LYS A 79 -4.24 -9.78 -21.33
N LEU A 80 -3.50 -8.91 -20.62
CA LEU A 80 -2.26 -8.33 -21.13
C LEU A 80 -1.17 -9.40 -21.23
N PHE A 81 -0.38 -9.35 -22.30
CA PHE A 81 0.74 -10.27 -22.58
C PHE A 81 0.33 -11.73 -22.43
N ASP A 82 -0.71 -12.12 -23.17
CA ASP A 82 -1.25 -13.49 -23.18
C ASP A 82 -1.66 -14.02 -21.79
N GLY A 83 -2.15 -13.13 -20.94
CA GLY A 83 -2.59 -13.48 -19.60
C GLY A 83 -1.47 -13.63 -18.57
N ASN A 84 -0.25 -13.15 -18.86
CA ASN A 84 0.88 -13.24 -17.93
C ASN A 84 1.04 -12.01 -17.03
N VAL A 85 0.14 -11.03 -17.11
CA VAL A 85 0.18 -9.84 -16.23
C VAL A 85 -0.92 -9.89 -15.20
N SER A 86 -0.56 -9.72 -13.94
CA SER A 86 -1.50 -9.54 -12.82
C SER A 86 -1.58 -8.08 -12.40
N VAL A 87 -2.78 -7.68 -11.95
CA VAL A 87 -3.04 -6.41 -11.28
C VAL A 87 -3.15 -6.66 -9.79
N GLN A 88 -2.43 -5.87 -9.01
CA GLN A 88 -2.54 -5.78 -7.57
C GLN A 88 -3.13 -4.44 -7.19
N ASN A 89 -4.14 -4.44 -6.34
CA ASN A 89 -4.64 -3.25 -5.65
C ASN A 89 -4.48 -3.50 -4.15
N PHE A 90 -3.65 -2.71 -3.49
CA PHE A 90 -3.34 -2.83 -2.08
C PHE A 90 -3.64 -1.50 -1.39
N PHE A 91 -4.43 -1.57 -0.34
CA PHE A 91 -4.76 -0.45 0.53
C PHE A 91 -4.37 -0.78 1.94
N GLN A 92 -3.77 0.17 2.64
CA GLN A 92 -3.53 0.07 4.08
C GLN A 92 -3.77 1.41 4.79
N ALA A 93 -4.15 1.32 6.04
CA ALA A 93 -4.19 2.44 6.97
C ALA A 93 -3.56 2.01 8.28
N ASP A 94 -2.81 2.91 8.90
CA ASP A 94 -2.18 2.68 10.19
C ASP A 94 -2.41 3.84 11.15
N LEU A 95 -2.34 3.51 12.44
CA LEU A 95 -2.38 4.44 13.54
C LEU A 95 -1.24 4.11 14.50
N GLY A 96 -0.34 5.06 14.70
CA GLY A 96 0.80 4.93 15.60
C GLY A 96 0.64 5.79 16.84
N TYR A 97 0.93 5.22 18.00
CA TYR A 97 1.08 5.97 19.26
C TYR A 97 2.48 5.71 19.81
N THR A 98 3.26 6.76 19.91
CA THR A 98 4.69 6.69 20.19
C THR A 98 5.10 7.69 21.26
N HIS A 99 6.20 7.40 21.98
CA HIS A 99 6.77 8.26 23.00
C HIS A 99 8.26 8.47 22.74
N ASN A 100 8.80 9.58 23.23
CA ASN A 100 10.23 9.84 23.17
C ASN A 100 10.98 9.02 24.24
N ARG A 101 12.32 8.98 24.14
CA ARG A 101 13.17 8.19 25.07
C ARG A 101 13.01 8.58 26.55
N ALA A 102 12.70 9.87 26.84
CA ALA A 102 12.54 10.34 28.19
C ALA A 102 11.12 10.10 28.75
N ASP A 103 10.22 9.52 27.95
CA ASP A 103 8.79 9.27 28.27
C ASP A 103 8.04 10.49 28.79
N ASN A 104 8.42 11.66 28.31
CA ASN A 104 7.81 12.94 28.70
C ASN A 104 7.10 13.66 27.54
N ASN A 105 7.07 13.06 26.36
CA ASN A 105 6.39 13.59 25.18
C ASN A 105 5.92 12.44 24.27
N ASN A 106 4.70 12.56 23.77
CA ASN A 106 4.06 11.57 22.92
C ASN A 106 3.80 12.15 21.53
N ALA A 107 3.79 11.27 20.52
CA ALA A 107 3.35 11.59 19.18
C ALA A 107 2.31 10.57 18.70
N PHE A 108 1.36 11.08 17.94
CA PHE A 108 0.33 10.31 17.27
C PHE A 108 0.53 10.39 15.77
N SER A 109 0.46 9.29 15.06
CA SER A 109 0.55 9.25 13.60
C SER A 109 -0.63 8.52 12.99
N GLY A 110 -1.05 8.96 11.82
CA GLY A 110 -2.03 8.28 11.01
C GLY A 110 -1.63 8.37 9.54
N LEU A 111 -1.47 7.21 8.90
CA LEU A 111 -1.07 7.13 7.50
C LEU A 111 -2.05 6.25 6.73
N VAL A 112 -2.34 6.65 5.50
CA VAL A 112 -3.12 5.89 4.51
C VAL A 112 -2.25 5.71 3.29
N ASN A 113 -2.18 4.50 2.79
CA ASN A 113 -1.41 4.15 1.62
C ASN A 113 -2.27 3.36 0.64
N TRP A 114 -2.19 3.70 -0.63
CA TRP A 114 -2.83 3.00 -1.71
C TRP A 114 -1.83 2.69 -2.82
N ASN A 115 -1.76 1.40 -3.18
CA ASN A 115 -0.89 0.89 -4.23
C ASN A 115 -1.72 0.29 -5.37
N TYR A 116 -1.35 0.61 -6.59
CA TYR A 116 -1.86 -0.02 -7.79
C TYR A 116 -0.69 -0.55 -8.62
N GLY A 117 -0.54 -1.87 -8.68
CA GLY A 117 0.60 -2.54 -9.28
C GLY A 117 0.24 -3.39 -10.49
N LEU A 118 1.13 -3.40 -11.47
CA LEU A 118 1.13 -4.31 -12.60
C LEU A 118 2.38 -5.17 -12.52
N HIS A 119 2.20 -6.50 -12.52
CA HIS A 119 3.30 -7.45 -12.39
C HIS A 119 3.25 -8.48 -13.51
N TYR A 120 4.34 -8.62 -14.24
CA TYR A 120 4.54 -9.73 -15.19
C TYR A 120 4.96 -10.98 -14.41
N GLN A 121 4.34 -12.12 -14.72
CA GLN A 121 4.57 -13.38 -14.03
C GLN A 121 5.52 -14.27 -14.83
N PHE A 122 6.63 -14.67 -14.22
CA PHE A 122 7.57 -15.66 -14.70
C PHE A 122 7.32 -16.97 -13.97
N ARG A 123 6.81 -17.96 -14.68
CA ARG A 123 6.62 -19.32 -14.13
C ARG A 123 7.92 -20.09 -14.26
N LEU A 124 8.68 -20.20 -13.17
CA LEU A 124 9.95 -20.91 -13.15
C LEU A 124 9.76 -22.43 -12.99
N THR A 125 8.76 -22.81 -12.17
CA THR A 125 8.31 -24.20 -12.01
C THR A 125 6.80 -24.21 -11.81
N ASP A 126 6.19 -25.40 -11.77
CA ASP A 126 4.75 -25.54 -11.49
C ASP A 126 4.37 -24.98 -10.11
N ASN A 127 5.31 -24.98 -9.17
CA ASN A 127 5.08 -24.57 -7.79
C ASN A 127 5.70 -23.20 -7.43
N PHE A 128 6.51 -22.62 -8.31
CA PHE A 128 7.24 -21.39 -8.00
C PHE A 128 7.12 -20.36 -9.12
N LYS A 129 6.70 -19.15 -8.75
CA LYS A 129 6.55 -18.02 -9.66
C LYS A 129 7.31 -16.81 -9.12
N LEU A 130 7.93 -16.07 -10.03
CA LEU A 130 8.44 -14.74 -9.78
C LEU A 130 7.57 -13.73 -10.53
N LEU A 131 7.28 -12.63 -9.90
CA LEU A 131 6.58 -11.50 -10.48
C LEU A 131 7.47 -10.27 -10.38
N ALA A 132 7.57 -9.53 -11.47
CA ALA A 132 8.29 -8.26 -11.50
C ALA A 132 7.43 -7.21 -12.17
N GLY A 133 7.46 -6.00 -11.65
CA GLY A 133 6.63 -4.94 -12.19
C GLY A 133 6.81 -3.59 -11.57
N GLY A 134 5.85 -2.70 -11.86
CA GLY A 134 5.79 -1.35 -11.33
C GLY A 134 4.52 -1.16 -10.50
N VAL A 135 4.64 -0.32 -9.48
CA VAL A 135 3.55 0.04 -8.58
C VAL A 135 3.44 1.55 -8.49
N PHE A 136 2.26 2.07 -8.77
CA PHE A 136 1.88 3.42 -8.38
C PHE A 136 1.53 3.42 -6.90
N ASP A 137 2.23 4.23 -6.11
CA ASP A 137 2.15 4.30 -4.67
C ASP A 137 1.73 5.70 -4.22
N LEU A 138 0.57 5.82 -3.58
CA LEU A 138 0.01 7.06 -3.06
C LEU A 138 -0.04 6.98 -1.53
N ASN A 139 0.55 7.97 -0.88
CA ASN A 139 0.61 8.06 0.57
C ASN A 139 0.06 9.41 1.05
N GLY A 140 -0.73 9.35 2.12
CA GLY A 140 -1.27 10.52 2.78
C GLY A 140 -1.44 10.30 4.27
N GLY A 141 -1.15 11.33 5.07
CA GLY A 141 -1.31 11.22 6.51
C GLY A 141 -0.65 12.35 7.28
N PHE A 142 -0.38 12.10 8.54
CA PHE A 142 0.19 13.10 9.44
C PHE A 142 0.96 12.46 10.59
N VAL A 143 1.83 13.26 11.18
CA VAL A 143 2.41 13.02 12.51
C VAL A 143 2.07 14.22 13.39
N TYR A 144 1.56 13.97 14.58
CA TYR A 144 1.16 15.00 15.53
C TYR A 144 1.93 14.86 16.83
N ASN A 145 2.66 15.90 17.23
CA ASN A 145 3.39 15.94 18.48
C ASN A 145 2.53 16.60 19.56
N LEU A 146 2.18 15.87 20.60
CA LEU A 146 1.23 16.32 21.62
C LEU A 146 1.74 17.46 22.50
N ARG A 147 3.05 17.74 22.52
CA ARG A 147 3.65 18.78 23.35
C ARG A 147 3.96 20.08 22.61
N ASN A 148 4.01 20.04 21.27
CA ASN A 148 4.29 21.23 20.49
C ASN A 148 3.07 22.17 20.48
N GLY A 149 3.23 23.37 21.06
CA GLY A 149 2.19 24.40 21.02
C GLY A 149 2.13 25.15 19.67
N ASN A 150 3.25 25.21 18.96
CA ASN A 150 3.36 25.86 17.65
C ASN A 150 3.74 24.81 16.59
N ASN A 151 2.97 24.71 15.51
CA ASN A 151 3.12 23.69 14.46
C ASN A 151 3.22 22.25 15.01
N PRO A 152 2.17 21.75 15.70
CA PRO A 152 2.20 20.42 16.30
C PRO A 152 2.09 19.27 15.30
N ALA A 153 1.71 19.55 14.05
CA ALA A 153 1.46 18.57 13.01
C ALA A 153 2.45 18.67 11.85
N SER A 154 2.83 17.53 11.32
CA SER A 154 3.57 17.38 10.05
C SER A 154 2.75 16.53 9.10
N ALA A 155 2.41 17.08 7.93
CA ALA A 155 1.72 16.35 6.88
C ALA A 155 2.67 15.41 6.15
N ARG A 156 2.18 14.23 5.83
CA ARG A 156 2.86 13.23 5.00
C ARG A 156 2.04 13.06 3.73
N ALA A 157 2.54 13.55 2.61
CA ALA A 157 1.86 13.41 1.32
C ALA A 157 2.90 13.21 0.22
N TYR A 158 2.88 12.03 -0.41
CA TYR A 158 3.78 11.71 -1.50
C TYR A 158 3.19 10.66 -2.44
N VAL A 159 3.65 10.72 -3.68
CA VAL A 159 3.30 9.82 -4.76
C VAL A 159 4.58 9.27 -5.33
N ASN A 160 4.68 7.95 -5.48
CA ASN A 160 5.85 7.29 -6.05
C ASN A 160 5.46 6.33 -7.18
N LEU A 161 6.45 6.06 -8.02
CA LEU A 161 6.50 4.89 -8.86
C LEU A 161 7.55 3.95 -8.29
N ASP A 162 7.10 2.79 -7.82
CA ASP A 162 7.95 1.79 -7.19
C ASP A 162 8.32 0.69 -8.17
N ALA A 163 9.56 0.22 -8.11
CA ALA A 163 9.90 -1.10 -8.61
C ALA A 163 9.40 -2.15 -7.61
N SER A 164 8.70 -3.17 -8.11
CA SER A 164 8.14 -4.24 -7.29
C SER A 164 8.57 -5.60 -7.77
N GLY A 165 8.98 -6.44 -6.82
CA GLY A 165 9.27 -7.84 -7.02
C GLY A 165 8.46 -8.71 -6.07
N MET A 166 7.99 -9.88 -6.54
CA MET A 166 7.23 -10.81 -5.72
C MET A 166 7.64 -12.25 -6.05
N ALA A 167 7.87 -13.05 -5.03
CA ALA A 167 8.09 -14.49 -5.13
C ALA A 167 6.90 -15.21 -4.50
N ILE A 168 6.33 -16.19 -5.21
CA ILE A 168 5.18 -16.98 -4.76
C ILE A 168 5.54 -18.44 -4.87
N TRP A 169 5.46 -19.14 -3.76
CA TRP A 169 5.77 -20.54 -3.66
C TRP A 169 4.57 -21.34 -3.16
N HIS A 170 4.05 -22.25 -4.01
CA HIS A 170 2.99 -23.20 -3.67
C HIS A 170 3.62 -24.45 -3.08
N LEU A 171 3.47 -24.64 -1.79
CA LEU A 171 4.01 -25.76 -1.04
C LEU A 171 2.90 -26.74 -0.69
N LYS A 172 3.23 -28.02 -0.60
CA LYS A 172 2.35 -29.05 -0.04
C LYS A 172 3.02 -29.62 1.21
N ILE A 173 2.53 -29.21 2.37
CA ILE A 173 3.03 -29.71 3.66
C ILE A 173 2.09 -30.82 4.13
N LYS A 174 2.54 -32.08 4.02
CA LYS A 174 1.69 -33.27 4.18
C LYS A 174 0.52 -33.22 3.19
N ARG A 175 -0.72 -32.98 3.67
CA ARG A 175 -1.94 -32.86 2.86
C ARG A 175 -2.44 -31.42 2.69
N TYR A 176 -1.79 -30.46 3.35
CA TYR A 176 -2.24 -29.08 3.37
C TYR A 176 -1.53 -28.25 2.29
N PRO A 177 -2.26 -27.57 1.39
CA PRO A 177 -1.68 -26.61 0.46
C PRO A 177 -1.33 -25.33 1.21
N VAL A 178 -0.08 -24.92 1.17
CA VAL A 178 0.46 -23.70 1.80
C VAL A 178 1.00 -22.81 0.70
N VAL A 179 0.69 -21.51 0.74
CA VAL A 179 1.29 -20.53 -0.17
C VAL A 179 2.18 -19.60 0.62
N LEU A 180 3.46 -19.62 0.30
CA LEU A 180 4.44 -18.65 0.81
C LEU A 180 4.61 -17.56 -0.23
N ARG A 181 4.50 -16.29 0.19
CA ARG A 181 4.69 -15.13 -0.66
C ARG A 181 5.60 -14.11 0.00
N TYR A 182 6.58 -13.64 -0.75
CA TYR A 182 7.43 -12.52 -0.36
C TYR A 182 7.32 -11.43 -1.42
N GLN A 183 7.09 -10.20 -0.99
CA GLN A 183 7.00 -9.03 -1.86
C GLN A 183 7.91 -7.93 -1.36
N VAL A 184 8.57 -7.25 -2.28
CA VAL A 184 9.39 -6.07 -2.02
C VAL A 184 8.98 -4.95 -2.97
N ASN A 185 8.82 -3.74 -2.43
CA ASN A 185 8.57 -2.51 -3.19
C ASN A 185 9.64 -1.49 -2.82
N LEU A 186 10.22 -0.87 -3.85
CA LEU A 186 11.27 0.13 -3.74
C LEU A 186 10.86 1.37 -4.54
N PRO A 187 10.59 2.52 -3.90
CA PRO A 187 10.35 3.79 -4.59
C PRO A 187 11.55 4.19 -5.45
N VAL A 188 11.32 4.39 -6.75
CA VAL A 188 12.37 4.78 -7.71
C VAL A 188 12.33 6.27 -7.96
N ILE A 189 11.15 6.79 -8.28
CA ILE A 189 10.89 8.21 -8.53
C ILE A 189 9.56 8.61 -7.91
N GLY A 190 9.45 9.87 -7.52
CA GLY A 190 8.21 10.36 -6.92
C GLY A 190 8.15 11.88 -6.80
N LEU A 191 7.06 12.33 -6.18
CA LEU A 191 6.82 13.71 -5.76
C LEU A 191 6.38 13.70 -4.31
N MET A 192 6.95 14.58 -3.51
CA MET A 192 6.64 14.70 -2.09
C MET A 192 6.31 16.16 -1.74
N PHE A 193 5.24 16.33 -0.96
CA PHE A 193 4.99 17.58 -0.27
C PHE A 193 5.89 17.66 0.97
N SER A 194 6.70 18.71 1.06
CA SER A 194 7.57 18.98 2.20
C SER A 194 7.70 20.50 2.38
N PRO A 195 7.28 21.06 3.51
CA PRO A 195 7.60 22.44 3.86
C PRO A 195 9.12 22.67 3.83
N HIS A 196 9.55 23.91 3.79
CA HIS A 196 10.94 24.23 4.11
C HIS A 196 11.16 24.14 5.64
N TYR A 197 12.40 23.85 6.04
CA TYR A 197 12.73 23.85 7.45
C TYR A 197 12.40 25.20 8.11
N GLY A 198 11.60 25.19 9.17
CA GLY A 198 11.10 26.39 9.85
C GLY A 198 9.88 27.06 9.20
N GLN A 199 9.42 26.61 8.04
CA GLN A 199 8.24 27.17 7.38
C GLN A 199 6.96 26.59 7.99
N SER A 200 6.01 27.45 8.35
CA SER A 200 4.72 27.03 8.90
C SER A 200 3.69 26.70 7.82
N TYR A 201 2.71 25.86 8.15
CA TYR A 201 1.57 25.61 7.26
C TYR A 201 0.72 26.86 7.02
N TYR A 202 0.69 27.80 7.98
CA TYR A 202 0.03 29.09 7.81
C TYR A 202 0.68 29.89 6.67
N GLU A 203 2.02 29.95 6.62
CA GLU A 203 2.74 30.64 5.54
C GLU A 203 2.43 30.01 4.17
N ILE A 204 2.35 28.67 4.09
CA ILE A 204 2.07 27.96 2.85
C ILE A 204 0.63 28.20 2.38
N PHE A 205 -0.35 27.97 3.26
CA PHE A 205 -1.76 27.91 2.86
C PHE A 205 -2.51 29.21 3.00
N SER A 206 -2.11 30.10 3.93
CA SER A 206 -2.76 31.38 4.18
C SER A 206 -2.04 32.54 3.52
N LEU A 207 -0.70 32.56 3.56
CA LEU A 207 0.08 33.63 2.94
C LEU A 207 0.51 33.31 1.49
N GLY A 208 0.26 32.10 1.01
CA GLY A 208 0.56 31.70 -0.36
C GLY A 208 2.03 31.39 -0.64
N ASN A 209 2.88 31.26 0.36
CA ASN A 209 4.31 30.95 0.23
C ASN A 209 4.54 29.48 -0.07
N ALA A 210 3.98 29.00 -1.18
CA ALA A 210 3.99 27.57 -1.57
C ALA A 210 5.14 27.21 -2.55
N SER A 211 6.08 28.14 -2.82
CA SER A 211 7.18 27.88 -3.73
C SER A 211 8.09 26.79 -3.18
N GLY A 212 8.36 25.74 -3.99
CA GLY A 212 9.28 24.67 -3.64
C GLY A 212 8.82 23.71 -2.54
N VAL A 213 7.53 23.71 -2.16
CA VAL A 213 6.98 22.73 -1.18
C VAL A 213 6.68 21.37 -1.81
N VAL A 214 6.55 21.30 -3.14
CA VAL A 214 6.47 20.02 -3.86
C VAL A 214 7.83 19.74 -4.47
N ARG A 215 8.42 18.62 -4.10
CA ARG A 215 9.76 18.22 -4.49
C ARG A 215 9.77 16.87 -5.19
N PHE A 216 10.62 16.79 -6.21
CA PHE A 216 10.97 15.52 -6.84
C PHE A 216 11.74 14.65 -5.84
N THR A 217 11.37 13.38 -5.77
CA THR A 217 12.02 12.38 -4.93
C THR A 217 12.50 11.19 -5.75
N SER A 218 13.54 10.57 -5.27
CA SER A 218 14.07 9.32 -5.80
C SER A 218 14.86 8.61 -4.71
N ILE A 219 15.51 7.49 -5.03
CA ILE A 219 16.31 6.69 -4.08
C ILE A 219 17.35 7.54 -3.32
N HIS A 220 17.86 8.63 -3.90
CA HIS A 220 18.89 9.45 -3.24
C HIS A 220 18.36 10.32 -2.08
N ASN A 221 17.09 10.73 -2.09
CA ASN A 221 16.50 11.58 -1.06
C ASN A 221 15.26 10.96 -0.38
N GLN A 222 14.77 9.82 -0.89
CA GLN A 222 13.71 9.01 -0.30
C GLN A 222 14.06 7.51 -0.39
N PRO A 223 15.16 7.04 0.23
CA PRO A 223 15.59 5.64 0.19
C PRO A 223 14.68 4.78 1.09
N SER A 224 13.46 4.54 0.66
CA SER A 224 12.43 3.78 1.37
C SER A 224 12.35 2.35 0.85
N LEU A 225 11.85 1.43 1.68
CA LEU A 225 11.70 0.02 1.34
C LEU A 225 10.49 -0.55 2.06
N ARG A 226 9.62 -1.24 1.33
CA ARG A 226 8.54 -2.02 1.91
C ARG A 226 8.71 -3.49 1.57
N GLN A 227 8.67 -4.34 2.59
CA GLN A 227 8.78 -5.79 2.45
C GLN A 227 7.61 -6.47 3.16
N MET A 228 7.01 -7.46 2.52
CA MET A 228 5.94 -8.25 3.11
C MET A 228 6.16 -9.74 2.86
N LEU A 229 6.31 -10.49 3.93
CA LEU A 229 6.30 -11.95 3.92
C LEU A 229 4.93 -12.43 4.36
N SER A 230 4.30 -13.33 3.60
CA SER A 230 2.96 -13.84 3.88
C SER A 230 2.92 -15.35 3.74
N VAL A 231 2.16 -16.00 4.61
CA VAL A 231 1.88 -17.43 4.57
C VAL A 231 0.37 -17.63 4.58
N ASP A 232 -0.17 -18.27 3.54
CA ASP A 232 -1.57 -18.63 3.46
C ASP A 232 -1.74 -20.10 3.85
N LEU A 233 -2.57 -20.35 4.87
CA LEU A 233 -2.86 -21.68 5.41
C LEU A 233 -4.36 -21.98 5.33
N PRO A 234 -4.77 -23.18 4.88
CA PRO A 234 -6.16 -23.62 5.01
C PRO A 234 -6.44 -23.97 6.46
N ILE A 235 -7.43 -23.30 7.06
CA ILE A 235 -7.91 -23.59 8.42
C ILE A 235 -9.42 -23.81 8.34
N GLY A 236 -9.86 -25.07 8.42
CA GLY A 236 -11.24 -25.45 8.12
C GLY A 236 -11.57 -25.11 6.66
N ASP A 237 -12.72 -24.47 6.44
CA ASP A 237 -13.21 -24.06 5.12
C ASP A 237 -12.68 -22.68 4.69
N THR A 238 -11.80 -22.08 5.49
CA THR A 238 -11.29 -20.73 5.27
C THR A 238 -9.77 -20.75 5.05
N LYS A 239 -9.26 -19.87 4.18
CA LYS A 239 -7.82 -19.60 4.10
C LYS A 239 -7.48 -18.42 5.00
N MET A 240 -6.57 -18.64 5.94
CA MET A 240 -6.00 -17.58 6.77
C MET A 240 -4.64 -17.18 6.23
N ARG A 241 -4.36 -15.88 6.30
CA ARG A 241 -3.06 -15.30 5.97
C ARG A 241 -2.42 -14.77 7.24
N PHE A 242 -1.17 -15.18 7.45
CA PHE A 242 -0.26 -14.61 8.43
C PHE A 242 0.80 -13.82 7.68
N SER A 243 1.05 -12.59 8.08
CA SER A 243 2.02 -11.74 7.37
C SER A 243 2.90 -10.99 8.35
N TYR A 244 4.14 -10.77 7.93
CA TYR A 244 5.06 -9.83 8.54
C TYR A 244 5.35 -8.73 7.51
N LEU A 245 5.10 -7.49 7.91
CA LEU A 245 5.36 -6.29 7.12
C LEU A 245 6.48 -5.49 7.77
N ALA A 246 7.55 -5.24 7.02
CA ALA A 246 8.55 -4.22 7.34
C ALA A 246 8.36 -3.05 6.37
N ASP A 247 7.90 -1.92 6.89
CA ASP A 247 7.62 -0.69 6.16
C ASP A 247 8.60 0.39 6.61
N LEU A 248 9.67 0.58 5.83
CA LEU A 248 10.79 1.45 6.15
C LEU A 248 10.72 2.69 5.26
N GLN A 249 9.98 3.70 5.70
CA GLN A 249 9.81 4.95 5.00
C GLN A 249 10.77 5.99 5.54
N GLN A 250 11.56 6.62 4.67
CA GLN A 250 12.47 7.70 5.07
C GLN A 250 12.65 8.72 3.95
N SER A 251 12.93 9.97 4.34
CA SER A 251 13.22 11.03 3.39
C SER A 251 14.13 12.11 3.98
N ASN A 252 14.82 12.82 3.08
CA ASN A 252 15.57 14.02 3.40
C ASN A 252 15.29 15.06 2.29
N VAL A 253 14.26 15.87 2.52
CA VAL A 253 13.72 16.82 1.53
C VAL A 253 13.55 18.18 2.20
N ASN A 254 13.93 19.25 1.52
CA ASN A 254 13.88 20.63 2.05
C ASN A 254 14.58 20.82 3.41
N LYS A 255 15.67 20.07 3.67
CA LYS A 255 16.40 20.01 4.94
C LYS A 255 15.60 19.41 6.11
N ILE A 256 14.44 18.81 5.82
CA ILE A 256 13.66 18.04 6.78
C ILE A 256 14.01 16.57 6.60
N LYS A 257 14.53 15.97 7.67
CA LYS A 257 14.76 14.52 7.74
C LYS A 257 13.58 13.86 8.41
N THR A 258 13.06 12.83 7.77
CA THR A 258 11.95 12.07 8.33
C THR A 258 12.18 10.58 8.16
N HIS A 259 11.73 9.79 9.14
CA HIS A 259 11.52 8.36 8.93
C HIS A 259 10.29 7.87 9.72
N THR A 260 9.73 6.78 9.21
CA THR A 260 8.76 5.93 9.89
C THR A 260 9.16 4.49 9.60
N TYR A 261 9.70 3.79 10.59
CA TYR A 261 10.11 2.40 10.49
C TYR A 261 9.15 1.54 11.28
N SER A 262 8.31 0.81 10.57
CA SER A 262 7.28 -0.04 11.16
C SER A 262 7.55 -1.52 10.90
N HIS A 263 7.38 -2.34 11.94
CA HIS A 263 7.46 -3.79 11.90
C HIS A 263 6.16 -4.35 12.45
N VAL A 264 5.32 -4.92 11.58
CA VAL A 264 3.94 -5.27 11.92
C VAL A 264 3.68 -6.73 11.61
N PHE A 265 3.12 -7.46 12.58
CA PHE A 265 2.55 -8.78 12.39
C PHE A 265 1.06 -8.66 12.13
N MET A 266 0.61 -9.30 11.07
CA MET A 266 -0.78 -9.21 10.63
C MET A 266 -1.39 -10.59 10.48
N VAL A 267 -2.67 -10.70 10.77
CA VAL A 267 -3.48 -11.89 10.54
C VAL A 267 -4.75 -11.49 9.79
N GLY A 268 -5.22 -12.35 8.91
CA GLY A 268 -6.43 -12.08 8.16
C GLY A 268 -6.93 -13.25 7.34
N PHE A 269 -7.90 -12.96 6.50
CA PHE A 269 -8.60 -13.95 5.70
C PHE A 269 -8.34 -13.72 4.21
N VAL A 270 -8.20 -14.82 3.47
CA VAL A 270 -8.08 -14.83 2.01
C VAL A 270 -9.32 -15.48 1.41
N LYS A 271 -9.95 -14.76 0.49
CA LYS A 271 -11.11 -15.24 -0.27
C LYS A 271 -10.79 -15.24 -1.76
N ASN A 272 -11.04 -16.35 -2.42
CA ASN A 272 -11.03 -16.44 -3.88
C ASN A 272 -12.45 -16.19 -4.36
N LEU A 273 -12.63 -15.18 -5.19
CA LEU A 273 -13.91 -14.76 -5.74
C LEU A 273 -13.91 -15.04 -7.22
N PHE A 274 -15.02 -15.51 -7.74
CA PHE A 274 -15.25 -15.65 -9.16
C PHE A 274 -16.21 -14.55 -9.63
N ARG A 275 -15.82 -13.82 -10.67
CA ARG A 275 -16.63 -12.76 -11.24
C ARG A 275 -17.63 -13.38 -12.22
N VAL A 276 -18.89 -13.45 -11.84
CA VAL A 276 -19.99 -13.91 -12.70
C VAL A 276 -20.43 -12.76 -13.58
N SER A 277 -20.34 -12.93 -14.89
CA SER A 277 -20.72 -11.91 -15.87
C SER A 277 -22.20 -11.96 -16.27
N ASN A 278 -22.91 -13.07 -15.99
CA ASN A 278 -24.31 -13.25 -16.38
C ASN A 278 -25.08 -14.15 -15.42
N LYS A 279 -26.42 -14.02 -15.40
CA LYS A 279 -27.37 -14.67 -14.49
C LYS A 279 -27.50 -16.21 -14.63
N GLN A 280 -26.65 -16.90 -15.40
CA GLN A 280 -26.80 -18.30 -15.77
C GLN A 280 -25.74 -19.28 -15.21
N ALA A 281 -24.89 -18.88 -14.28
CA ALA A 281 -23.95 -19.83 -13.69
C ALA A 281 -24.64 -20.66 -12.61
N THR A 282 -25.03 -21.89 -12.96
CA THR A 282 -25.70 -22.86 -12.08
C THR A 282 -24.73 -23.64 -11.18
N SER A 283 -23.42 -23.57 -11.41
CA SER A 283 -22.39 -24.21 -10.56
C SER A 283 -21.17 -23.32 -10.42
N LEU A 284 -20.62 -23.26 -9.22
CA LEU A 284 -19.36 -22.55 -8.96
C LEU A 284 -18.18 -23.44 -9.37
N PRO A 285 -17.17 -22.90 -10.07
CA PRO A 285 -15.96 -23.63 -10.38
C PRO A 285 -15.16 -23.95 -9.10
N PRO A 286 -14.29 -24.98 -9.13
CA PRO A 286 -13.37 -25.25 -8.04
C PRO A 286 -12.52 -24.02 -7.75
N ALA A 287 -12.15 -23.83 -6.48
CA ALA A 287 -11.39 -22.66 -6.03
C ALA A 287 -10.04 -22.59 -6.75
N VAL A 288 -9.93 -21.68 -7.71
CA VAL A 288 -8.70 -21.37 -8.45
C VAL A 288 -8.11 -20.10 -7.88
N GLN A 289 -6.80 -20.05 -7.73
CA GLN A 289 -6.10 -18.87 -7.22
C GLN A 289 -5.77 -17.92 -8.38
N ALA A 290 -5.83 -16.60 -8.12
CA ALA A 290 -5.49 -15.57 -9.10
C ALA A 290 -3.97 -15.40 -9.31
N TYR A 291 -3.14 -16.16 -8.59
CA TYR A 291 -1.67 -16.16 -8.66
C TYR A 291 -1.10 -17.53 -8.25
#